data_3f13226d048cbb6e4d4a1dccc9b59d0e
#
_entry.id   3f13226d048cbb6e4d4a1dccc9b59d0e
#
_cell.length_a   1.000
_cell.length_b   1.000
_cell.length_c   1.000
_cell.angle_alpha   90.00
_cell.angle_beta   90.00
_cell.angle_gamma   90.00
#
_symmetry.space_group_name_H-M   'P 1'
#
loop_
_entity.id
_entity.type
_entity.pdbx_description
1 polymer ?
#
loop_
_entity_poly.entity_id
_entity_poly.type
_entity_poly.pdbx_seq_one_letter_code
_entity_poly.pdbx_strand_id
1 'polypeptide(L)'
;MVPTLEAEADPQTAASSPHGFRLPVIVVSTVFLAAAVRLVLAVWRYSVNLLFWDQWDFYTPLFQHASLGQIFNWQHGVHREGIGLVLDKLVLESTRWNSRAEALFMVGALCAAAVVALRLKQKLFGSLGSTDLEYSDIAIPCLFLTFAQMEAFVGAPNPSLSAVPELLLGLYCLAWMLPKPIARYPTVLAFNFLLIYSGYFLFMGVVTLVVLLFDLRRALRTDSGLPSFPAVGLLLAAASMAGFFYHYRWAPNVPCFRFPDAHPLNYPWFIGLMMSYFLGLRTVVLASVAGSFLALVAFAVLIRHGVRLWRNREWSAADLTVVILLSFSFLFAANAAVGRVCQGMPEAAQFSRYMPLLVPAYLAIYFHLLTWHKTWFRTALLAVFVIALVPGTVRMPNGYSPQIVSDGKQAWKTCILQTGSIDYCDQATGFPVYPDPRKTQLLEKLQFLQKNRLNLYSGDR
;
A
#
# COMPACT_ATOMS: atom_id res chain seq x y z
N MET A 1 60.19 44.44 5.64
CA MET A 1 59.90 44.22 4.22
C MET A 1 59.50 42.77 4.04
N VAL A 2 58.20 42.51 3.93
CA VAL A 2 57.64 41.18 3.68
C VAL A 2 56.84 41.30 2.37
N PRO A 3 57.08 40.54 1.32
CA PRO A 3 56.32 40.64 0.10
C PRO A 3 54.97 39.89 0.25
N THR A 4 53.91 40.61 0.03
CA THR A 4 52.54 40.13 -0.15
C THR A 4 52.44 39.38 -1.48
N LEU A 5 52.16 38.07 -1.45
CA LEU A 5 51.75 37.26 -2.60
C LEU A 5 50.23 37.38 -2.73
N GLU A 6 49.79 38.20 -3.69
CA GLU A 6 48.43 38.16 -4.20
C GLU A 6 48.22 36.86 -4.98
N ALA A 7 47.36 36.02 -4.47
CA ALA A 7 46.89 34.83 -5.21
C ALA A 7 45.68 35.30 -6.12
N GLU A 8 45.96 35.42 -7.41
CA GLU A 8 44.90 35.50 -8.44
C GLU A 8 44.00 34.24 -8.36
N ALA A 9 42.78 34.45 -7.93
CA ALA A 9 41.73 33.45 -8.03
C ALA A 9 41.20 33.46 -9.47
N ASP A 10 41.55 32.43 -10.22
CA ASP A 10 41.01 32.14 -11.56
C ASP A 10 39.51 31.79 -11.42
N PRO A 11 38.57 32.60 -11.95
CA PRO A 11 37.18 32.27 -11.95
C PRO A 11 36.91 31.28 -13.10
N GLN A 12 37.20 29.96 -12.86
CA GLN A 12 36.65 28.93 -13.71
C GLN A 12 35.10 28.97 -13.60
N THR A 13 34.51 29.72 -14.50
CA THR A 13 33.10 29.66 -14.86
C THR A 13 32.74 28.20 -15.12
N ALA A 14 32.13 27.59 -14.13
CA ALA A 14 31.47 26.30 -14.28
C ALA A 14 30.36 26.49 -15.35
N ALA A 15 30.69 26.16 -16.60
CA ALA A 15 29.74 26.10 -17.69
C ALA A 15 28.64 25.11 -17.29
N SER A 16 27.47 25.61 -16.96
CA SER A 16 26.27 24.81 -16.80
C SER A 16 26.01 24.08 -18.11
N SER A 17 26.29 22.78 -18.11
CA SER A 17 25.97 21.95 -19.27
C SER A 17 24.47 22.07 -19.59
N PRO A 18 24.07 22.20 -20.88
CA PRO A 18 22.68 22.32 -21.28
C PRO A 18 21.90 21.13 -20.72
N HIS A 19 20.69 21.39 -20.21
CA HIS A 19 19.75 20.40 -19.68
C HIS A 19 19.30 19.43 -20.77
N GLY A 20 20.19 18.54 -21.21
CA GLY A 20 19.83 17.40 -22.02
C GLY A 20 18.97 16.44 -21.17
N PHE A 21 17.81 16.07 -21.70
CA PHE A 21 16.98 15.02 -21.08
C PHE A 21 17.85 13.79 -20.84
N ARG A 22 18.10 13.49 -19.56
CA ARG A 22 18.93 12.34 -19.20
C ARG A 22 18.19 11.06 -19.54
N LEU A 23 18.82 10.14 -20.27
CA LEU A 23 18.23 8.89 -20.74
C LEU A 23 17.51 8.09 -19.65
N PRO A 24 18.01 7.96 -18.40
CA PRO A 24 17.27 7.30 -17.32
C PRO A 24 15.90 7.92 -17.01
N VAL A 25 15.78 9.26 -17.09
CA VAL A 25 14.49 9.96 -16.87
C VAL A 25 13.48 9.54 -17.94
N ILE A 26 13.92 9.50 -19.20
CA ILE A 26 13.06 9.06 -20.31
C ILE A 26 12.61 7.62 -20.10
N VAL A 27 13.54 6.72 -19.78
CA VAL A 27 13.23 5.29 -19.59
C VAL A 27 12.27 5.07 -18.42
N VAL A 28 12.54 5.66 -17.24
CA VAL A 28 11.67 5.53 -16.06
C VAL A 28 10.29 6.11 -16.33
N SER A 29 10.21 7.29 -16.97
CA SER A 29 8.93 7.92 -17.33
C SER A 29 8.15 7.09 -18.34
N THR A 30 8.82 6.51 -19.33
CA THR A 30 8.18 5.63 -20.32
C THR A 30 7.63 4.37 -19.70
N VAL A 31 8.41 3.71 -18.82
CA VAL A 31 7.95 2.51 -18.09
C VAL A 31 6.78 2.86 -17.16
N PHE A 32 6.86 3.99 -16.45
CA PHE A 32 5.77 4.47 -15.60
C PHE A 32 4.49 4.68 -16.41
N LEU A 33 4.57 5.42 -17.52
CA LEU A 33 3.41 5.70 -18.38
C LEU A 33 2.84 4.42 -18.98
N ALA A 34 3.70 3.54 -19.49
CA ALA A 34 3.28 2.26 -20.05
C ALA A 34 2.57 1.37 -19.03
N ALA A 35 3.11 1.28 -17.78
CA ALA A 35 2.49 0.53 -16.69
C ALA A 35 1.15 1.15 -16.29
N ALA A 36 1.07 2.48 -16.15
CA ALA A 36 -0.15 3.20 -15.80
C ALA A 36 -1.25 3.01 -16.86
N VAL A 37 -0.93 3.24 -18.13
CA VAL A 37 -1.87 3.04 -19.25
C VAL A 37 -2.36 1.60 -19.30
N ARG A 38 -1.45 0.64 -19.17
CA ARG A 38 -1.79 -0.78 -19.17
C ARG A 38 -2.75 -1.13 -18.01
N LEU A 39 -2.49 -0.61 -16.81
CA LEU A 39 -3.35 -0.85 -15.64
C LEU A 39 -4.73 -0.20 -15.83
N VAL A 40 -4.79 1.06 -16.32
CA VAL A 40 -6.04 1.75 -16.66
C VAL A 40 -6.85 0.94 -17.68
N LEU A 41 -6.22 0.48 -18.77
CA LEU A 41 -6.90 -0.32 -19.79
C LEU A 41 -7.42 -1.65 -19.25
N ALA A 42 -6.65 -2.32 -18.39
CA ALA A 42 -7.08 -3.57 -17.74
C ALA A 42 -8.27 -3.33 -16.79
N VAL A 43 -8.18 -2.31 -15.95
CA VAL A 43 -9.29 -1.92 -15.06
C VAL A 43 -10.53 -1.54 -15.87
N TRP A 44 -10.38 -0.73 -16.91
CA TRP A 44 -11.49 -0.36 -17.80
C TRP A 44 -12.16 -1.58 -18.44
N ARG A 45 -11.35 -2.55 -18.89
CA ARG A 45 -11.84 -3.76 -19.55
C ARG A 45 -12.58 -4.69 -18.62
N TYR A 46 -12.05 -4.90 -17.39
CA TYR A 46 -12.54 -5.95 -16.50
C TYR A 46 -13.48 -5.44 -15.39
N SER A 47 -13.51 -4.14 -15.10
CA SER A 47 -14.43 -3.60 -14.10
C SER A 47 -15.85 -3.54 -14.63
N VAL A 48 -16.76 -4.06 -13.84
CA VAL A 48 -18.22 -3.99 -14.09
C VAL A 48 -18.83 -3.03 -13.08
N ASN A 49 -19.74 -2.16 -13.54
CA ASN A 49 -20.49 -1.27 -12.65
C ASN A 49 -21.53 -2.08 -11.86
N LEU A 50 -21.05 -2.72 -10.81
CA LEU A 50 -21.79 -3.55 -9.86
C LEU A 50 -20.98 -3.65 -8.57
N LEU A 51 -21.61 -3.34 -7.42
CA LEU A 51 -21.00 -3.62 -6.13
C LEU A 51 -20.83 -5.12 -5.92
N PHE A 52 -19.74 -5.52 -5.28
CA PHE A 52 -19.39 -6.93 -5.15
C PHE A 52 -18.74 -7.24 -3.80
N TRP A 53 -19.12 -8.38 -3.20
CA TRP A 53 -18.57 -8.87 -1.93
C TRP A 53 -18.63 -7.82 -0.82
N ASP A 54 -17.50 -7.59 -0.17
CA ASP A 54 -17.37 -6.69 0.99
C ASP A 54 -17.83 -5.25 0.71
N GLN A 55 -17.95 -4.82 -0.57
CA GLN A 55 -18.48 -3.50 -0.91
C GLN A 55 -19.93 -3.31 -0.40
N TRP A 56 -20.73 -4.36 -0.37
CA TRP A 56 -22.07 -4.30 0.18
C TRP A 56 -22.09 -4.02 1.68
N ASP A 57 -21.03 -4.39 2.42
CA ASP A 57 -20.93 -4.17 3.86
C ASP A 57 -20.21 -2.87 4.20
N PHE A 58 -19.06 -2.61 3.60
CA PHE A 58 -18.31 -1.41 3.99
C PHE A 58 -18.96 -0.12 3.50
N TYR A 59 -19.84 -0.15 2.48
CA TYR A 59 -20.69 0.99 2.09
C TYR A 59 -21.95 1.18 2.92
N THR A 60 -22.23 0.35 3.90
CA THR A 60 -23.41 0.48 4.75
C THR A 60 -23.63 1.91 5.27
N PRO A 61 -22.62 2.66 5.77
CA PRO A 61 -22.83 4.03 6.23
C PRO A 61 -23.21 5.00 5.10
N LEU A 62 -22.82 4.71 3.86
CA LEU A 62 -23.23 5.54 2.69
C LEU A 62 -24.71 5.32 2.36
N PHE A 63 -25.18 4.08 2.40
CA PHE A 63 -26.61 3.76 2.23
C PHE A 63 -27.48 4.39 3.32
N GLN A 64 -26.94 4.58 4.52
CA GLN A 64 -27.61 5.17 5.67
C GLN A 64 -27.47 6.69 5.76
N HIS A 65 -26.84 7.35 4.78
CA HIS A 65 -26.57 8.80 4.80
C HIS A 65 -25.84 9.26 6.07
N ALA A 66 -24.91 8.45 6.57
CA ALA A 66 -24.14 8.74 7.77
C ALA A 66 -23.30 10.01 7.61
N SER A 67 -23.01 10.70 8.73
CA SER A 67 -22.13 11.86 8.75
C SER A 67 -20.70 11.49 8.38
N LEU A 68 -19.90 12.47 7.93
CA LEU A 68 -18.48 12.23 7.58
C LEU A 68 -17.68 11.63 8.74
N GLY A 69 -17.96 12.03 9.99
CA GLY A 69 -17.32 11.46 11.17
C GLY A 69 -17.70 9.99 11.39
N GLN A 70 -18.95 9.60 11.15
CA GLN A 70 -19.38 8.20 11.21
C GLN A 70 -18.75 7.36 10.09
N ILE A 71 -18.70 7.90 8.86
CA ILE A 71 -18.05 7.27 7.71
C ILE A 71 -16.57 7.04 8.00
N PHE A 72 -15.85 8.07 8.49
CA PHE A 72 -14.44 7.98 8.85
C PHE A 72 -14.18 6.93 9.94
N ASN A 73 -15.07 6.84 10.95
CA ASN A 73 -14.94 5.88 12.04
C ASN A 73 -15.58 4.51 11.74
N TRP A 74 -16.14 4.33 10.56
CA TRP A 74 -16.82 3.09 10.21
C TRP A 74 -15.88 1.89 10.33
N GLN A 75 -16.31 0.91 11.10
CA GLN A 75 -15.59 -0.34 11.27
C GLN A 75 -16.18 -1.42 10.38
N HIS A 76 -15.36 -1.99 9.51
CA HIS A 76 -15.66 -3.17 8.72
C HIS A 76 -14.69 -4.30 9.10
N GLY A 77 -15.23 -5.38 9.66
CA GLY A 77 -14.39 -6.46 10.18
C GLY A 77 -13.42 -5.98 11.26
N VAL A 78 -12.13 -6.19 11.04
CA VAL A 78 -11.05 -5.87 12.00
C VAL A 78 -10.42 -4.49 11.79
N HIS A 79 -10.87 -3.72 10.83
CA HIS A 79 -10.28 -2.42 10.49
C HIS A 79 -11.35 -1.32 10.37
N ARG A 80 -10.89 -0.08 10.34
CA ARG A 80 -11.72 1.09 10.03
C ARG A 80 -11.44 1.53 8.60
N GLU A 81 -12.43 2.16 7.96
CA GLU A 81 -12.34 2.58 6.56
C GLU A 81 -11.70 3.98 6.40
N GLY A 82 -11.73 4.81 7.41
CA GLY A 82 -11.00 6.06 7.51
C GLY A 82 -11.21 7.02 6.36
N ILE A 83 -10.09 7.70 6.02
CA ILE A 83 -10.09 8.71 4.95
C ILE A 83 -10.37 8.10 3.58
N GLY A 84 -10.02 6.83 3.36
CA GLY A 84 -10.27 6.15 2.08
C GLY A 84 -11.75 6.11 1.75
N LEU A 85 -12.62 5.72 2.70
CA LEU A 85 -14.07 5.70 2.48
C LEU A 85 -14.68 7.10 2.34
N VAL A 86 -14.11 8.11 3.02
CA VAL A 86 -14.53 9.50 2.84
C VAL A 86 -14.26 9.99 1.41
N LEU A 87 -13.05 9.68 0.88
CA LEU A 87 -12.70 10.02 -0.51
C LEU A 87 -13.53 9.22 -1.51
N ASP A 88 -13.76 7.95 -1.21
CA ASP A 88 -14.57 7.06 -2.04
C ASP A 88 -16.02 7.52 -2.13
N LYS A 89 -16.60 8.00 -1.02
CA LYS A 89 -17.90 8.67 -1.02
C LYS A 89 -17.96 9.81 -2.05
N LEU A 90 -16.93 10.65 -2.11
CA LEU A 90 -16.88 11.76 -3.07
C LEU A 90 -16.84 11.26 -4.53
N VAL A 91 -16.07 10.20 -4.79
CA VAL A 91 -16.00 9.55 -6.11
C VAL A 91 -17.36 8.95 -6.47
N LEU A 92 -17.96 8.17 -5.59
CA LEU A 92 -19.23 7.51 -5.82
C LEU A 92 -20.36 8.52 -6.05
N GLU A 93 -20.48 9.55 -5.23
CA GLU A 93 -21.53 10.59 -5.38
C GLU A 93 -21.35 11.38 -6.68
N SER A 94 -20.12 11.69 -7.10
CA SER A 94 -19.85 12.41 -8.34
C SER A 94 -20.07 11.57 -9.60
N THR A 95 -20.02 10.24 -9.48
CA THR A 95 -20.10 9.29 -10.61
C THR A 95 -21.35 8.42 -10.60
N ARG A 96 -22.37 8.77 -9.82
CA ARG A 96 -23.59 7.96 -9.63
C ARG A 96 -23.29 6.53 -9.15
N TRP A 97 -22.36 6.41 -8.23
CA TRP A 97 -21.92 5.13 -7.65
C TRP A 97 -21.31 4.16 -8.68
N ASN A 98 -20.54 4.67 -9.60
CA ASN A 98 -19.90 3.85 -10.62
C ASN A 98 -18.65 3.15 -10.06
N SER A 99 -18.73 1.83 -9.83
CA SER A 99 -17.62 1.01 -9.33
C SER A 99 -16.38 1.01 -10.23
N ARG A 100 -16.54 1.28 -11.54
CA ARG A 100 -15.40 1.44 -12.45
C ARG A 100 -14.65 2.74 -12.18
N ALA A 101 -15.38 3.82 -11.86
CA ALA A 101 -14.76 5.10 -11.49
C ALA A 101 -13.98 4.99 -10.19
N GLU A 102 -14.50 4.27 -9.21
CA GLU A 102 -13.79 3.92 -7.97
C GLU A 102 -12.49 3.16 -8.24
N ALA A 103 -12.54 2.10 -9.05
CA ALA A 103 -11.34 1.35 -9.42
C ALA A 103 -10.30 2.22 -10.15
N LEU A 104 -10.73 3.14 -11.03
CA LEU A 104 -9.85 4.10 -11.72
C LEU A 104 -9.28 5.14 -10.75
N PHE A 105 -10.05 5.59 -9.74
CA PHE A 105 -9.55 6.44 -8.67
C PHE A 105 -8.41 5.75 -7.89
N MET A 106 -8.54 4.46 -7.57
CA MET A 106 -7.47 3.69 -6.94
C MET A 106 -6.21 3.63 -7.80
N VAL A 107 -6.34 3.42 -9.12
CA VAL A 107 -5.19 3.48 -10.04
C VAL A 107 -4.52 4.86 -10.00
N GLY A 108 -5.30 5.94 -9.99
CA GLY A 108 -4.78 7.31 -9.86
C GLY A 108 -4.01 7.52 -8.55
N ALA A 109 -4.54 7.01 -7.43
CA ALA A 109 -3.88 7.08 -6.12
C ALA A 109 -2.57 6.29 -6.10
N LEU A 110 -2.51 5.11 -6.74
CA LEU A 110 -1.27 4.34 -6.87
C LEU A 110 -0.24 5.00 -7.80
N CYS A 111 -0.68 5.65 -8.88
CA CYS A 111 0.21 6.48 -9.69
C CYS A 111 0.82 7.61 -8.85
N ALA A 112 0.02 8.29 -8.03
CA ALA A 112 0.51 9.31 -7.12
C ALA A 112 1.48 8.73 -6.07
N ALA A 113 1.17 7.54 -5.51
CA ALA A 113 2.05 6.84 -4.57
C ALA A 113 3.41 6.49 -5.20
N ALA A 114 3.43 6.01 -6.45
CA ALA A 114 4.66 5.74 -7.19
C ALA A 114 5.49 7.03 -7.43
N VAL A 115 4.84 8.15 -7.76
CA VAL A 115 5.52 9.46 -7.88
C VAL A 115 6.10 9.90 -6.54
N VAL A 116 5.36 9.73 -5.45
CA VAL A 116 5.85 10.03 -4.09
C VAL A 116 7.03 9.14 -3.72
N ALA A 117 7.00 7.85 -4.07
CA ALA A 117 8.11 6.93 -3.84
C ALA A 117 9.37 7.30 -4.66
N LEU A 118 9.21 7.76 -5.92
CA LEU A 118 10.32 8.31 -6.71
C LEU A 118 10.90 9.57 -6.05
N ARG A 119 10.07 10.47 -5.56
CA ARG A 119 10.51 11.67 -4.82
C ARG A 119 11.20 11.30 -3.51
N LEU A 120 10.70 10.29 -2.80
CA LEU A 120 11.32 9.77 -1.59
C LEU A 120 12.72 9.24 -1.90
N LYS A 121 12.88 8.41 -2.95
CA LYS A 121 14.18 7.93 -3.44
C LYS A 121 15.15 9.08 -3.74
N GLN A 122 14.69 10.09 -4.48
CA GLN A 122 15.51 11.25 -4.82
C GLN A 122 15.99 12.00 -3.56
N LYS A 123 15.11 12.17 -2.56
CA LYS A 123 15.49 12.83 -1.30
C LYS A 123 16.43 12.01 -0.44
N LEU A 124 16.34 10.68 -0.48
CA LEU A 124 17.18 9.78 0.31
C LEU A 124 18.58 9.57 -0.30
N PHE A 125 18.69 9.54 -1.62
CA PHE A 125 19.89 9.09 -2.33
C PHE A 125 20.38 10.06 -3.41
N GLY A 126 19.65 11.12 -3.69
CA GLY A 126 20.05 12.16 -4.65
C GLY A 126 21.09 13.12 -4.08
N SER A 127 21.95 13.66 -4.94
CA SER A 127 22.77 14.83 -4.59
C SER A 127 21.89 16.07 -4.48
N LEU A 128 22.25 17.02 -3.60
CA LEU A 128 21.52 18.27 -3.42
C LEU A 128 21.30 18.98 -4.78
N GLY A 129 20.04 19.08 -5.19
CA GLY A 129 19.66 19.76 -6.45
C GLY A 129 19.61 18.87 -7.70
N SER A 130 19.93 17.58 -7.63
CA SER A 130 19.84 16.69 -8.80
C SER A 130 18.48 16.00 -8.89
N THR A 131 17.94 15.97 -10.12
CA THR A 131 16.75 15.16 -10.47
C THR A 131 17.15 13.75 -10.90
N ASP A 132 18.30 13.24 -10.41
CA ASP A 132 18.92 12.04 -10.94
C ASP A 132 18.07 10.79 -10.66
N LEU A 133 17.40 10.33 -11.72
CA LEU A 133 16.84 8.99 -11.77
C LEU A 133 17.89 8.04 -12.35
N GLU A 134 17.93 6.83 -11.80
CA GLU A 134 18.74 5.71 -12.30
C GLU A 134 17.84 4.73 -13.08
N TYR A 135 18.41 3.90 -13.95
CA TYR A 135 17.63 2.87 -14.65
C TYR A 135 16.92 1.89 -13.70
N SER A 136 17.51 1.64 -12.53
CA SER A 136 16.90 0.79 -11.50
C SER A 136 15.60 1.37 -10.90
N ASP A 137 15.35 2.69 -11.06
CA ASP A 137 14.13 3.33 -10.56
C ASP A 137 12.86 2.84 -11.27
N ILE A 138 12.99 2.12 -12.41
CA ILE A 138 11.87 1.39 -13.02
C ILE A 138 11.24 0.34 -12.07
N ALA A 139 11.96 -0.11 -11.04
CA ALA A 139 11.41 -0.97 -9.99
C ALA A 139 10.19 -0.32 -9.31
N ILE A 140 10.20 1.00 -9.11
CA ILE A 140 9.13 1.71 -8.38
C ILE A 140 7.80 1.62 -9.14
N PRO A 141 7.65 2.08 -10.40
CA PRO A 141 6.40 1.87 -11.13
C PRO A 141 6.03 0.40 -11.31
N CYS A 142 7.00 -0.52 -11.44
CA CYS A 142 6.72 -1.95 -11.50
C CYS A 142 6.10 -2.50 -10.21
N LEU A 143 6.47 -1.98 -9.05
CA LEU A 143 5.90 -2.36 -7.75
C LEU A 143 4.47 -1.82 -7.58
N PHE A 144 4.29 -0.51 -7.78
CA PHE A 144 3.00 0.13 -7.54
C PHE A 144 1.94 -0.15 -8.60
N LEU A 145 2.34 -0.34 -9.87
CA LEU A 145 1.43 -0.50 -11.01
C LEU A 145 1.44 -1.94 -11.56
N THR A 146 1.66 -2.90 -10.68
CA THR A 146 1.73 -4.34 -10.99
C THR A 146 0.35 -4.96 -11.21
N PHE A 147 0.27 -5.95 -12.09
CA PHE A 147 -0.91 -6.79 -12.23
C PHE A 147 -1.08 -7.81 -11.08
N ALA A 148 -0.06 -7.99 -10.25
CA ALA A 148 -0.16 -8.85 -9.07
C ALA A 148 -1.30 -8.45 -8.11
N GLN A 149 -1.81 -7.22 -8.18
CA GLN A 149 -2.87 -6.67 -7.32
C GLN A 149 -4.25 -6.54 -8.01
N MET A 150 -4.48 -7.21 -9.14
CA MET A 150 -5.71 -7.04 -9.94
C MET A 150 -7.00 -7.33 -9.18
N GLU A 151 -7.01 -8.22 -8.20
CA GLU A 151 -8.17 -8.49 -7.34
C GLU A 151 -8.64 -7.24 -6.60
N ALA A 152 -7.70 -6.40 -6.16
CA ALA A 152 -8.02 -5.16 -5.46
C ALA A 152 -8.78 -4.13 -6.33
N PHE A 153 -8.68 -4.22 -7.67
CA PHE A 153 -9.36 -3.31 -8.59
C PHE A 153 -10.64 -3.89 -9.18
N VAL A 154 -10.62 -5.19 -9.54
CA VAL A 154 -11.70 -5.82 -10.31
C VAL A 154 -12.64 -6.62 -9.40
N GLY A 155 -12.13 -7.15 -8.31
CA GLY A 155 -12.91 -7.88 -7.31
C GLY A 155 -13.85 -6.94 -6.56
N ALA A 156 -13.43 -6.52 -5.40
CA ALA A 156 -14.12 -5.57 -4.54
C ALA A 156 -13.20 -4.35 -4.32
N PRO A 157 -13.20 -3.35 -5.22
CA PRO A 157 -12.43 -2.13 -5.01
C PRO A 157 -12.67 -1.54 -3.63
N ASN A 158 -11.60 -1.19 -2.95
CA ASN A 158 -11.65 -0.50 -1.66
C ASN A 158 -10.41 0.40 -1.50
N PRO A 159 -10.55 1.70 -1.73
CA PRO A 159 -9.44 2.65 -1.60
C PRO A 159 -8.80 2.68 -0.22
N SER A 160 -9.57 2.32 0.83
CA SER A 160 -9.10 2.31 2.23
C SER A 160 -8.12 1.19 2.53
N LEU A 161 -8.16 0.09 1.77
CA LEU A 161 -7.33 -1.08 2.05
C LEU A 161 -5.94 -1.00 1.41
N SER A 162 -5.77 -0.22 0.33
CA SER A 162 -4.55 -0.26 -0.46
C SER A 162 -4.09 1.12 -0.95
N ALA A 163 -4.72 1.65 -1.98
CA ALA A 163 -4.20 2.75 -2.79
C ALA A 163 -4.00 4.06 -2.00
N VAL A 164 -4.99 4.47 -1.20
CA VAL A 164 -4.90 5.69 -0.39
C VAL A 164 -3.88 5.55 0.74
N PRO A 165 -3.87 4.46 1.54
CA PRO A 165 -2.86 4.28 2.57
C PRO A 165 -1.43 4.16 2.04
N GLU A 166 -1.19 3.57 0.86
CA GLU A 166 0.15 3.53 0.27
C GLU A 166 0.66 4.92 -0.08
N LEU A 167 -0.21 5.77 -0.63
CA LEU A 167 0.12 7.18 -0.87
C LEU A 167 0.45 7.90 0.45
N LEU A 168 -0.39 7.73 1.47
CA LEU A 168 -0.18 8.32 2.78
C LEU A 168 1.11 7.83 3.45
N LEU A 169 1.47 6.55 3.30
CA LEU A 169 2.72 5.99 3.83
C LEU A 169 3.95 6.64 3.19
N GLY A 170 3.93 6.84 1.87
CA GLY A 170 4.99 7.57 1.18
C GLY A 170 5.12 9.01 1.70
N LEU A 171 4.00 9.71 1.87
CA LEU A 171 3.97 11.07 2.43
C LEU A 171 4.41 11.12 3.90
N TYR A 172 4.04 10.11 4.69
CA TYR A 172 4.52 9.94 6.06
C TYR A 172 6.06 9.81 6.12
N CYS A 173 6.65 9.00 5.24
CA CYS A 173 8.11 8.89 5.16
C CYS A 173 8.76 10.23 4.76
N LEU A 174 8.17 10.98 3.82
CA LEU A 174 8.64 12.33 3.46
C LEU A 174 8.50 13.34 4.62
N ALA A 175 7.44 13.23 5.44
CA ALA A 175 7.24 14.09 6.59
C ALA A 175 8.36 13.96 7.63
N TRP A 176 8.92 12.78 7.83
CA TRP A 176 10.09 12.57 8.69
C TRP A 176 11.35 13.32 8.22
N MET A 177 11.41 13.68 6.94
CA MET A 177 12.54 14.41 6.36
C MET A 177 12.39 15.94 6.44
N LEU A 178 11.30 16.44 7.01
CA LEU A 178 11.12 17.89 7.21
C LEU A 178 12.19 18.42 8.19
N PRO A 179 12.88 19.52 7.84
CA PRO A 179 14.02 19.99 8.63
C PRO A 179 13.60 20.57 10.00
N LYS A 180 12.46 21.25 10.05
CA LYS A 180 11.99 21.94 11.26
C LYS A 180 11.13 21.02 12.12
N PRO A 181 11.48 20.75 13.39
CA PRO A 181 10.70 19.90 14.29
C PRO A 181 9.23 20.33 14.39
N ILE A 182 8.97 21.64 14.47
CA ILE A 182 7.62 22.21 14.56
C ILE A 182 6.71 21.87 13.36
N ALA A 183 7.28 21.60 12.19
CA ALA A 183 6.53 21.13 11.02
C ALA A 183 6.53 19.59 10.94
N ARG A 184 7.65 18.94 11.28
CA ARG A 184 7.84 17.49 11.18
C ARG A 184 6.84 16.74 12.03
N TYR A 185 6.81 16.98 13.34
CA TYR A 185 5.99 16.18 14.25
C TYR A 185 4.49 16.31 14.00
N PRO A 186 3.89 17.52 13.84
CA PRO A 186 2.48 17.62 13.50
C PRO A 186 2.14 16.90 12.18
N THR A 187 2.99 17.03 11.15
CA THR A 187 2.75 16.40 9.86
C THR A 187 2.84 14.87 9.95
N VAL A 188 3.85 14.34 10.64
CA VAL A 188 3.99 12.90 10.90
C VAL A 188 2.79 12.36 11.66
N LEU A 189 2.36 13.07 12.72
CA LEU A 189 1.21 12.64 13.52
C LEU A 189 -0.11 12.71 12.77
N ALA A 190 -0.29 13.73 11.91
CA ALA A 190 -1.46 13.82 11.03
C ALA A 190 -1.52 12.65 10.05
N PHE A 191 -0.41 12.33 9.35
CA PHE A 191 -0.39 11.15 8.48
C PHE A 191 -0.53 9.84 9.26
N ASN A 192 0.09 9.71 10.44
CA ASN A 192 -0.11 8.54 11.28
C ASN A 192 -1.58 8.35 11.66
N PHE A 193 -2.26 9.42 12.08
CA PHE A 193 -3.69 9.38 12.39
C PHE A 193 -4.52 8.90 11.20
N LEU A 194 -4.30 9.47 10.02
CA LEU A 194 -5.01 9.04 8.81
C LEU A 194 -4.71 7.57 8.44
N LEU A 195 -3.45 7.14 8.62
CA LEU A 195 -3.03 5.76 8.33
C LEU A 195 -3.69 4.75 9.26
N ILE A 196 -3.63 4.94 10.58
CA ILE A 196 -4.18 3.96 11.53
C ILE A 196 -5.69 3.73 11.37
N TYR A 197 -6.41 4.73 10.84
CA TYR A 197 -7.84 4.59 10.52
C TYR A 197 -8.10 4.05 9.10
N SER A 198 -7.06 3.71 8.32
CA SER A 198 -7.21 3.26 6.94
C SER A 198 -6.83 1.78 6.79
N GLY A 199 -7.82 0.91 6.80
CA GLY A 199 -7.63 -0.52 6.55
C GLY A 199 -6.63 -1.18 7.51
N TYR A 200 -5.74 -1.98 6.96
CA TYR A 200 -4.71 -2.70 7.72
C TYR A 200 -3.53 -1.82 8.19
N PHE A 201 -3.54 -0.53 7.88
CA PHE A 201 -2.48 0.39 8.29
C PHE A 201 -2.51 0.79 9.77
N LEU A 202 -3.41 0.23 10.57
CA LEU A 202 -3.38 0.28 12.03
C LEU A 202 -1.98 -0.01 12.59
N PHE A 203 -1.23 -0.92 11.98
CA PHE A 203 0.15 -1.25 12.40
C PHE A 203 1.11 -0.07 12.35
N MET A 204 0.82 0.97 11.56
CA MET A 204 1.59 2.20 11.55
C MET A 204 1.57 2.92 12.91
N GLY A 205 0.51 2.76 13.69
CA GLY A 205 0.47 3.27 15.06
C GLY A 205 1.59 2.68 15.93
N VAL A 206 1.78 1.35 15.87
CA VAL A 206 2.87 0.65 16.58
C VAL A 206 4.24 1.10 16.05
N VAL A 207 4.40 1.13 14.74
CA VAL A 207 5.67 1.57 14.10
C VAL A 207 6.01 3.01 14.52
N THR A 208 5.03 3.92 14.51
CA THR A 208 5.22 5.32 14.92
C THR A 208 5.62 5.45 16.38
N LEU A 209 4.99 4.70 17.28
CA LEU A 209 5.36 4.68 18.70
C LEU A 209 6.82 4.23 18.88
N VAL A 210 7.25 3.15 18.21
CA VAL A 210 8.64 2.67 18.27
C VAL A 210 9.61 3.69 17.71
N VAL A 211 9.30 4.33 16.58
CA VAL A 211 10.14 5.37 15.98
C VAL A 211 10.27 6.58 16.91
N LEU A 212 9.17 7.04 17.50
CA LEU A 212 9.17 8.15 18.46
C LEU A 212 9.94 7.82 19.75
N LEU A 213 9.89 6.56 20.22
CA LEU A 213 10.72 6.10 21.34
C LEU A 213 12.21 6.16 21.00
N PHE A 214 12.60 5.76 19.80
CA PHE A 214 13.98 5.89 19.36
C PHE A 214 14.41 7.37 19.27
N ASP A 215 13.53 8.23 18.79
CA ASP A 215 13.80 9.66 18.67
C ASP A 215 13.89 10.35 20.05
N LEU A 216 13.00 10.01 20.98
CA LEU A 216 13.06 10.48 22.37
C LEU A 216 14.37 10.03 23.04
N ARG A 217 14.73 8.75 22.92
CA ARG A 217 16.00 8.25 23.44
C ARG A 217 17.21 9.01 22.88
N ARG A 218 17.17 9.33 21.58
CA ARG A 218 18.22 10.13 20.93
C ARG A 218 18.26 11.54 21.52
N ALA A 219 17.09 12.22 21.60
CA ALA A 219 17.00 13.56 22.14
C ALA A 219 17.54 13.67 23.59
N LEU A 220 17.32 12.64 24.40
CA LEU A 220 17.83 12.55 25.77
C LEU A 220 19.35 12.30 25.84
N ARG A 221 19.98 11.80 24.76
CA ARG A 221 21.41 11.50 24.72
C ARG A 221 22.26 12.61 24.11
N THR A 222 21.63 13.45 23.32
CA THR A 222 22.28 14.54 22.61
C THR A 222 21.83 15.86 23.17
N ASP A 223 22.38 16.47 24.17
CA ASP A 223 21.96 17.73 24.83
C ASP A 223 21.45 18.86 23.86
N SER A 224 21.44 18.60 22.58
CA SER A 224 20.99 19.49 21.48
C SER A 224 19.52 19.35 21.10
N GLY A 225 18.78 18.39 21.65
CA GLY A 225 17.39 18.11 21.26
C GLY A 225 16.37 18.69 22.25
N LEU A 226 15.25 19.15 21.72
CA LEU A 226 14.07 19.44 22.53
C LEU A 226 13.31 18.11 22.76
N PRO A 227 13.52 17.40 23.89
CA PRO A 227 12.88 16.10 24.15
C PRO A 227 11.36 16.20 24.23
N SER A 228 10.84 17.43 24.37
CA SER A 228 9.41 17.71 24.40
C SER A 228 8.68 17.29 23.10
N PHE A 229 9.28 17.48 21.93
CA PHE A 229 8.61 17.12 20.67
C PHE A 229 8.35 15.61 20.53
N PRO A 230 9.34 14.71 20.65
CA PRO A 230 9.07 13.28 20.59
C PRO A 230 8.23 12.77 21.78
N ALA A 231 8.35 13.38 22.99
CA ALA A 231 7.52 13.01 24.15
C ALA A 231 6.04 13.35 23.90
N VAL A 232 5.73 14.57 23.46
CA VAL A 232 4.36 14.95 23.07
C VAL A 232 3.87 14.10 21.89
N GLY A 233 4.75 13.84 20.92
CA GLY A 233 4.46 12.95 19.79
C GLY A 233 4.02 11.55 20.24
N LEU A 234 4.72 10.95 21.20
CA LEU A 234 4.34 9.65 21.79
C LEU A 234 2.95 9.68 22.42
N LEU A 235 2.65 10.72 23.21
CA LEU A 235 1.34 10.86 23.83
C LEU A 235 0.23 10.98 22.79
N LEU A 236 0.42 11.79 21.76
CA LEU A 236 -0.56 11.98 20.70
C LEU A 236 -0.72 10.73 19.80
N ALA A 237 0.37 10.02 19.51
CA ALA A 237 0.30 8.75 18.79
C ALA A 237 -0.44 7.68 19.62
N ALA A 238 -0.15 7.58 20.92
CA ALA A 238 -0.86 6.68 21.83
C ALA A 238 -2.35 7.06 21.96
N ALA A 239 -2.67 8.36 22.05
CA ALA A 239 -4.04 8.84 22.06
C ALA A 239 -4.78 8.51 20.75
N SER A 240 -4.10 8.60 19.58
CA SER A 240 -4.67 8.21 18.29
C SER A 240 -4.99 6.71 18.24
N MET A 241 -4.10 5.87 18.80
CA MET A 241 -4.34 4.42 18.93
C MET A 241 -5.49 4.13 19.88
N ALA A 242 -5.54 4.80 21.04
CA ALA A 242 -6.65 4.66 21.98
C ALA A 242 -7.99 5.10 21.32
N GLY A 243 -7.97 6.20 20.55
CA GLY A 243 -9.13 6.65 19.77
C GLY A 243 -9.60 5.64 18.74
N PHE A 244 -8.67 4.94 18.07
CA PHE A 244 -9.02 3.86 17.14
C PHE A 244 -9.77 2.74 17.87
N PHE A 245 -9.34 2.34 19.08
CA PHE A 245 -10.00 1.28 19.87
C PHE A 245 -11.23 1.75 20.63
N TYR A 246 -11.52 3.04 20.65
CA TYR A 246 -12.73 3.56 21.26
C TYR A 246 -13.97 3.06 20.50
N HIS A 247 -14.92 2.40 21.21
CA HIS A 247 -16.05 1.69 20.61
C HIS A 247 -15.68 0.65 19.54
N TYR A 248 -14.46 0.10 19.59
CA TYR A 248 -14.06 -0.97 18.68
C TYR A 248 -14.79 -2.28 19.06
N ARG A 249 -15.40 -2.88 18.05
CA ARG A 249 -16.04 -4.20 18.19
C ARG A 249 -15.05 -5.25 17.70
N TRP A 250 -14.66 -6.17 18.58
CA TRP A 250 -13.83 -7.30 18.19
C TRP A 250 -14.61 -8.18 17.21
N ALA A 251 -14.19 -8.15 15.95
CA ALA A 251 -14.80 -8.99 14.94
C ALA A 251 -14.49 -10.47 15.24
N PRO A 252 -15.47 -11.38 15.08
CA PRO A 252 -15.18 -12.80 15.16
C PRO A 252 -14.16 -13.17 14.08
N ASN A 253 -13.20 -13.99 14.44
CA ASN A 253 -12.27 -14.58 13.51
C ASN A 253 -13.01 -15.53 12.56
N VAL A 254 -12.34 -15.91 11.46
CA VAL A 254 -12.87 -16.95 10.56
C VAL A 254 -13.16 -18.23 11.35
N PRO A 255 -14.18 -19.02 10.94
CA PRO A 255 -14.62 -20.20 11.74
C PRO A 255 -13.52 -21.22 12.05
N CYS A 256 -12.50 -21.32 11.18
CA CYS A 256 -11.35 -22.21 11.39
C CYS A 256 -10.27 -21.63 12.30
N PHE A 257 -10.38 -20.38 12.77
CA PHE A 257 -9.32 -19.70 13.53
C PHE A 257 -8.96 -20.43 14.81
N ARG A 258 -7.66 -20.72 14.95
CA ARG A 258 -7.05 -21.27 16.16
C ARG A 258 -5.69 -20.63 16.39
N PHE A 259 -5.44 -20.16 17.60
CA PHE A 259 -4.14 -19.61 17.98
C PHE A 259 -3.61 -20.25 19.26
N PRO A 260 -2.35 -20.73 19.25
CA PRO A 260 -1.51 -20.93 18.07
C PRO A 260 -2.08 -22.00 17.13
N ASP A 261 -1.67 -21.96 15.83
CA ASP A 261 -1.97 -23.03 14.88
C ASP A 261 -1.40 -24.36 15.33
N ALA A 262 -2.02 -25.48 14.93
CA ALA A 262 -1.53 -26.81 15.25
C ALA A 262 -0.09 -27.06 14.72
N HIS A 263 0.28 -26.37 13.67
CA HIS A 263 1.60 -26.42 13.06
C HIS A 263 2.22 -25.01 13.01
N PRO A 264 2.88 -24.50 14.07
CA PRO A 264 3.37 -23.13 14.14
C PRO A 264 4.33 -22.73 13.01
N LEU A 265 5.01 -23.67 12.36
CA LEU A 265 5.86 -23.44 11.19
C LEU A 265 5.07 -22.98 9.95
N ASN A 266 3.76 -23.16 9.96
CA ASN A 266 2.89 -22.60 8.90
C ASN A 266 2.91 -21.08 8.87
N TYR A 267 3.12 -20.39 10.00
CA TYR A 267 3.20 -18.93 10.02
C TYR A 267 4.38 -18.37 9.19
N PRO A 268 5.65 -18.75 9.45
CA PRO A 268 6.74 -18.27 8.60
C PRO A 268 6.63 -18.76 7.15
N TRP A 269 6.07 -19.96 6.90
CA TRP A 269 5.82 -20.42 5.55
C TRP A 269 4.75 -19.57 4.83
N PHE A 270 3.67 -19.18 5.52
CA PHE A 270 2.66 -18.26 4.99
C PHE A 270 3.28 -16.93 4.60
N ILE A 271 4.10 -16.32 5.49
CA ILE A 271 4.83 -15.06 5.20
C ILE A 271 5.74 -15.21 3.98
N GLY A 272 6.47 -16.33 3.89
CA GLY A 272 7.31 -16.63 2.73
C GLY A 272 6.50 -16.69 1.43
N LEU A 273 5.38 -17.40 1.42
CA LEU A 273 4.50 -17.47 0.25
C LEU A 273 3.94 -16.10 -0.14
N MET A 274 3.51 -15.27 0.83
CA MET A 274 3.11 -13.89 0.55
C MET A 274 4.23 -13.12 -0.15
N MET A 275 5.46 -13.18 0.38
CA MET A 275 6.60 -12.49 -0.19
C MET A 275 6.98 -12.99 -1.60
N SER A 276 6.66 -14.23 -1.96
CA SER A 276 6.96 -14.76 -3.30
C SER A 276 6.06 -14.23 -4.41
N TYR A 277 4.91 -13.68 -4.07
CA TYR A 277 3.85 -13.41 -5.05
C TYR A 277 4.26 -12.41 -6.14
N PHE A 278 4.98 -11.35 -5.77
CA PHE A 278 5.53 -10.39 -6.76
C PHE A 278 6.49 -11.02 -7.78
N LEU A 279 7.08 -12.16 -7.44
CA LEU A 279 8.00 -12.86 -8.33
C LEU A 279 7.25 -13.63 -9.43
N GLY A 280 5.92 -13.73 -9.37
CA GLY A 280 5.10 -14.43 -10.36
C GLY A 280 5.45 -15.91 -10.52
N LEU A 281 5.90 -16.56 -9.44
CA LEU A 281 6.28 -17.97 -9.42
C LEU A 281 5.04 -18.86 -9.41
N ARG A 282 5.02 -19.86 -10.31
CA ARG A 282 3.84 -20.72 -10.50
C ARG A 282 3.84 -21.97 -9.64
N THR A 283 5.01 -22.48 -9.27
CA THR A 283 5.10 -23.71 -8.47
C THR A 283 5.22 -23.39 -6.99
N VAL A 284 4.47 -24.08 -6.16
CA VAL A 284 4.45 -23.89 -4.69
C VAL A 284 5.85 -24.05 -4.10
N VAL A 285 6.63 -25.02 -4.60
CA VAL A 285 8.00 -25.26 -4.09
C VAL A 285 8.90 -24.05 -4.34
N LEU A 286 8.95 -23.54 -5.59
CA LEU A 286 9.75 -22.35 -5.90
C LEU A 286 9.25 -21.11 -5.16
N ALA A 287 7.94 -20.92 -5.05
CA ALA A 287 7.35 -19.84 -4.31
C ALA A 287 7.73 -19.91 -2.82
N SER A 288 7.67 -21.09 -2.22
CA SER A 288 8.05 -21.32 -0.82
C SER A 288 9.54 -21.02 -0.58
N VAL A 289 10.42 -21.55 -1.41
CA VAL A 289 11.89 -21.37 -1.25
C VAL A 289 12.28 -19.92 -1.49
N ALA A 290 11.89 -19.34 -2.63
CA ALA A 290 12.25 -17.97 -3.00
C ALA A 290 11.62 -16.95 -2.05
N GLY A 291 10.37 -17.15 -1.67
CA GLY A 291 9.66 -16.25 -0.77
C GLY A 291 10.18 -16.32 0.66
N SER A 292 10.49 -17.50 1.19
CA SER A 292 11.12 -17.64 2.51
C SER A 292 12.51 -17.02 2.53
N PHE A 293 13.30 -17.22 1.48
CA PHE A 293 14.61 -16.56 1.35
C PHE A 293 14.46 -15.04 1.34
N LEU A 294 13.52 -14.51 0.56
CA LEU A 294 13.27 -13.06 0.49
C LEU A 294 12.77 -12.49 1.83
N ALA A 295 11.90 -13.23 2.55
CA ALA A 295 11.46 -12.85 3.88
C ALA A 295 12.62 -12.80 4.88
N LEU A 296 13.53 -13.77 4.85
CA LEU A 296 14.72 -13.79 5.69
C LEU A 296 15.68 -12.64 5.37
N VAL A 297 15.89 -12.35 4.08
CA VAL A 297 16.70 -11.20 3.65
C VAL A 297 16.07 -9.89 4.14
N ALA A 298 14.77 -9.71 3.93
CA ALA A 298 14.05 -8.51 4.38
C ALA A 298 14.11 -8.36 5.91
N PHE A 299 13.98 -9.45 6.66
CA PHE A 299 14.10 -9.45 8.12
C PHE A 299 15.52 -9.09 8.58
N ALA A 300 16.56 -9.65 7.94
CA ALA A 300 17.95 -9.29 8.21
C ALA A 300 18.23 -7.80 7.91
N VAL A 301 17.67 -7.27 6.83
CA VAL A 301 17.72 -5.83 6.49
C VAL A 301 17.05 -5.00 7.58
N LEU A 302 15.84 -5.38 8.04
CA LEU A 302 15.16 -4.70 9.14
C LEU A 302 16.01 -4.63 10.40
N ILE A 303 16.56 -5.77 10.82
CA ILE A 303 17.44 -5.84 12.01
C ILE A 303 18.69 -4.95 11.82
N ARG A 304 19.34 -5.01 10.68
CA ARG A 304 20.53 -4.20 10.39
C ARG A 304 20.25 -2.70 10.51
N HIS A 305 19.20 -2.22 9.86
CA HIS A 305 18.83 -0.80 9.91
C HIS A 305 18.30 -0.39 11.27
N GLY A 306 17.53 -1.25 11.95
CA GLY A 306 17.04 -1.04 13.31
C GLY A 306 18.20 -0.91 14.32
N VAL A 307 19.21 -1.79 14.24
CA VAL A 307 20.42 -1.71 15.08
C VAL A 307 21.20 -0.42 14.80
N ARG A 308 21.28 0.02 13.55
CA ARG A 308 21.93 1.29 13.21
C ARG A 308 21.20 2.47 13.83
N LEU A 309 19.88 2.55 13.70
CA LEU A 309 19.05 3.60 14.34
C LEU A 309 19.18 3.58 15.86
N TRP A 310 19.33 2.39 16.48
CA TRP A 310 19.49 2.26 17.92
C TRP A 310 20.86 2.70 18.43
N ARG A 311 21.94 2.43 17.65
CA ARG A 311 23.33 2.68 18.05
C ARG A 311 23.81 4.07 17.69
N ASN A 312 23.42 4.58 16.52
CA ASN A 312 23.93 5.85 16.01
C ASN A 312 23.28 7.05 16.71
N ARG A 313 24.10 8.08 16.97
CA ARG A 313 23.60 9.35 17.50
C ARG A 313 22.84 10.15 16.45
N GLU A 314 23.21 10.02 15.17
CA GLU A 314 22.55 10.68 14.05
C GLU A 314 21.70 9.69 13.26
N TRP A 315 20.50 10.07 12.91
CA TRP A 315 19.61 9.25 12.10
C TRP A 315 19.89 9.43 10.62
N SER A 316 20.16 8.34 9.96
CA SER A 316 20.03 8.28 8.50
C SER A 316 18.54 8.24 8.15
N ALA A 317 18.08 9.18 7.31
CA ALA A 317 16.71 9.15 6.80
C ALA A 317 16.43 7.87 6.01
N ALA A 318 17.44 7.32 5.34
CA ALA A 318 17.35 6.05 4.62
C ALA A 318 17.12 4.89 5.59
N ASP A 319 17.90 4.80 6.70
CA ASP A 319 17.72 3.74 7.70
C ASP A 319 16.31 3.81 8.32
N LEU A 320 15.84 5.02 8.65
CA LEU A 320 14.50 5.24 9.21
C LEU A 320 13.42 4.78 8.24
N THR A 321 13.50 5.20 6.98
CA THR A 321 12.51 4.83 5.94
C THR A 321 12.46 3.32 5.74
N VAL A 322 13.60 2.66 5.64
CA VAL A 322 13.68 1.19 5.50
C VAL A 322 13.03 0.48 6.68
N VAL A 323 13.30 0.95 7.92
CA VAL A 323 12.70 0.37 9.13
C VAL A 323 11.19 0.55 9.14
N ILE A 324 10.67 1.75 8.81
CA ILE A 324 9.22 2.02 8.75
C ILE A 324 8.54 1.06 7.77
N LEU A 325 9.02 1.01 6.53
CA LEU A 325 8.42 0.23 5.46
C LEU A 325 8.43 -1.28 5.74
N LEU A 326 9.56 -1.82 6.21
CA LEU A 326 9.68 -3.24 6.56
C LEU A 326 8.86 -3.61 7.79
N SER A 327 8.90 -2.78 8.85
CA SER A 327 8.14 -3.05 10.08
C SER A 327 6.64 -3.12 9.78
N PHE A 328 6.11 -2.19 8.99
CA PHE A 328 4.72 -2.22 8.57
C PHE A 328 4.37 -3.53 7.84
N SER A 329 5.13 -3.88 6.79
CA SER A 329 4.83 -5.07 5.99
C SER A 329 4.97 -6.37 6.78
N PHE A 330 5.96 -6.48 7.69
CA PHE A 330 6.09 -7.66 8.54
C PHE A 330 4.97 -7.78 9.57
N LEU A 331 4.56 -6.69 10.20
CA LEU A 331 3.42 -6.70 11.14
C LEU A 331 2.13 -7.09 10.41
N PHE A 332 1.91 -6.56 9.21
CA PHE A 332 0.79 -6.97 8.38
C PHE A 332 0.87 -8.46 8.00
N ALA A 333 2.01 -8.92 7.47
CA ALA A 333 2.18 -10.31 7.05
C ALA A 333 2.02 -11.30 8.21
N ALA A 334 2.55 -10.95 9.40
CA ALA A 334 2.36 -11.74 10.61
C ALA A 334 0.88 -11.81 11.05
N ASN A 335 0.18 -10.67 11.02
CA ASN A 335 -1.26 -10.65 11.32
C ASN A 335 -2.07 -11.47 10.30
N ALA A 336 -1.75 -11.34 9.00
CA ALA A 336 -2.40 -12.13 7.96
C ALA A 336 -2.15 -13.63 8.15
N ALA A 337 -0.91 -14.03 8.46
CA ALA A 337 -0.55 -15.42 8.74
C ALA A 337 -1.36 -15.96 9.93
N VAL A 338 -1.38 -15.23 11.06
CA VAL A 338 -2.13 -15.65 12.26
C VAL A 338 -3.62 -15.78 11.95
N GLY A 339 -4.20 -14.83 11.24
CA GLY A 339 -5.65 -14.80 10.98
C GLY A 339 -6.13 -15.70 9.85
N ARG A 340 -5.25 -16.18 8.95
CA ARG A 340 -5.65 -16.81 7.69
C ARG A 340 -5.01 -18.15 7.38
N VAL A 341 -4.01 -18.59 8.13
CA VAL A 341 -3.30 -19.85 7.89
C VAL A 341 -4.26 -21.06 7.83
N CYS A 342 -5.33 -21.04 8.62
CA CYS A 342 -6.33 -22.11 8.67
C CYS A 342 -7.24 -22.16 7.43
N GLN A 343 -7.25 -21.15 6.57
CA GLN A 343 -8.11 -21.11 5.37
C GLN A 343 -7.57 -21.93 4.20
N GLY A 344 -6.44 -22.60 4.37
CA GLY A 344 -5.80 -23.43 3.35
C GLY A 344 -4.54 -22.80 2.77
N MET A 345 -3.48 -23.60 2.78
CA MET A 345 -2.18 -23.25 2.22
C MET A 345 -1.97 -24.02 0.91
N PRO A 346 -1.39 -23.43 -0.12
CA PRO A 346 -0.78 -22.09 -0.21
C PRO A 346 -1.74 -20.97 -0.62
N GLU A 347 -2.98 -21.27 -1.00
CA GLU A 347 -3.90 -20.34 -1.67
C GLU A 347 -4.21 -19.10 -0.80
N ALA A 348 -4.47 -19.31 0.50
CA ALA A 348 -4.78 -18.22 1.41
C ALA A 348 -3.63 -17.21 1.59
N ALA A 349 -2.38 -17.66 1.41
CA ALA A 349 -1.22 -16.79 1.48
C ALA A 349 -0.99 -15.98 0.19
N GLN A 350 -1.58 -16.42 -0.92
CA GLN A 350 -1.37 -15.85 -2.26
C GLN A 350 -2.57 -15.08 -2.80
N PHE A 351 -3.41 -14.52 -1.92
CA PHE A 351 -4.46 -13.60 -2.36
C PHE A 351 -3.87 -12.30 -2.91
N SER A 352 -4.24 -11.99 -4.14
CA SER A 352 -3.80 -10.80 -4.88
C SER A 352 -4.08 -9.49 -4.14
N ARG A 353 -5.16 -9.43 -3.37
CA ARG A 353 -5.55 -8.27 -2.54
C ARG A 353 -4.58 -7.95 -1.39
N TYR A 354 -3.65 -8.87 -1.04
CA TYR A 354 -2.61 -8.60 -0.04
C TYR A 354 -1.37 -7.92 -0.62
N MET A 355 -1.23 -7.93 -1.93
CA MET A 355 -0.02 -7.44 -2.61
C MET A 355 0.28 -5.97 -2.37
N PRO A 356 -0.72 -5.06 -2.41
CA PRO A 356 -0.47 -3.67 -2.08
C PRO A 356 0.26 -3.49 -0.74
N LEU A 357 -0.12 -4.25 0.27
CA LEU A 357 0.43 -4.17 1.64
C LEU A 357 1.86 -4.71 1.78
N LEU A 358 2.38 -5.36 0.74
CA LEU A 358 3.77 -5.85 0.64
C LEU A 358 4.65 -4.94 -0.24
N VAL A 359 4.08 -4.03 -1.03
CA VAL A 359 4.84 -3.03 -1.81
C VAL A 359 5.86 -2.31 -0.92
N PRO A 360 5.54 -1.87 0.32
CA PRO A 360 6.51 -1.22 1.18
C PRO A 360 7.73 -2.09 1.49
N ALA A 361 7.59 -3.42 1.67
CA ALA A 361 8.72 -4.29 1.92
C ALA A 361 9.68 -4.35 0.71
N TYR A 362 9.15 -4.48 -0.49
CA TYR A 362 9.96 -4.49 -1.71
C TYR A 362 10.63 -3.14 -1.97
N LEU A 363 9.93 -2.04 -1.71
CA LEU A 363 10.49 -0.70 -1.80
C LEU A 363 11.63 -0.50 -0.80
N ALA A 364 11.49 -1.02 0.42
CA ALA A 364 12.55 -0.99 1.43
C ALA A 364 13.77 -1.82 1.04
N ILE A 365 13.58 -3.02 0.45
CA ILE A 365 14.67 -3.83 -0.10
C ILE A 365 15.38 -3.05 -1.21
N TYR A 366 14.63 -2.43 -2.12
CA TYR A 366 15.18 -1.57 -3.16
C TYR A 366 16.04 -0.45 -2.56
N PHE A 367 15.53 0.29 -1.58
CA PHE A 367 16.27 1.34 -0.90
C PHE A 367 17.51 0.80 -0.17
N HIS A 368 17.41 -0.38 0.46
CA HIS A 368 18.57 -1.02 1.06
C HIS A 368 19.68 -1.31 0.04
N LEU A 369 19.33 -1.83 -1.14
CA LEU A 369 20.31 -2.08 -2.22
C LEU A 369 21.01 -0.80 -2.67
N LEU A 370 20.32 0.34 -2.67
CA LEU A 370 20.91 1.64 -3.00
C LEU A 370 21.95 2.11 -1.97
N THR A 371 21.95 1.61 -0.74
CA THR A 371 22.96 1.95 0.28
C THR A 371 24.33 1.29 0.07
N TRP A 372 24.46 0.37 -0.88
CA TRP A 372 25.71 -0.38 -1.09
C TRP A 372 26.73 0.45 -1.87
N HIS A 373 27.97 0.50 -1.36
CA HIS A 373 29.05 1.32 -1.95
C HIS A 373 29.75 0.68 -3.15
N LYS A 374 29.77 -0.67 -3.24
CA LYS A 374 30.42 -1.38 -4.37
C LYS A 374 29.55 -1.27 -5.62
N THR A 375 29.93 -0.38 -6.53
CA THR A 375 29.11 0.00 -7.71
C THR A 375 28.72 -1.17 -8.60
N TRP A 376 29.65 -2.05 -8.98
CA TRP A 376 29.34 -3.19 -9.84
C TRP A 376 28.38 -4.19 -9.19
N PHE A 377 28.62 -4.49 -7.89
CA PHE A 377 27.79 -5.43 -7.14
C PHE A 377 26.39 -4.85 -6.86
N ARG A 378 26.32 -3.57 -6.52
CA ARG A 378 25.03 -2.84 -6.40
C ARG A 378 24.24 -2.92 -7.70
N THR A 379 24.89 -2.61 -8.84
CA THR A 379 24.25 -2.64 -10.15
C THR A 379 23.73 -4.04 -10.50
N ALA A 380 24.53 -5.08 -10.24
CA ALA A 380 24.12 -6.46 -10.47
C ALA A 380 22.91 -6.86 -9.61
N LEU A 381 22.91 -6.54 -8.31
CA LEU A 381 21.78 -6.83 -7.42
C LEU A 381 20.51 -6.06 -7.82
N LEU A 382 20.64 -4.79 -8.19
CA LEU A 382 19.53 -3.98 -8.65
C LEU A 382 18.96 -4.53 -9.97
N ALA A 383 19.81 -4.97 -10.90
CA ALA A 383 19.36 -5.61 -12.13
C ALA A 383 18.61 -6.92 -11.86
N VAL A 384 19.14 -7.77 -10.98
CA VAL A 384 18.46 -9.01 -10.55
C VAL A 384 17.13 -8.68 -9.90
N PHE A 385 17.07 -7.68 -9.04
CA PHE A 385 15.84 -7.26 -8.36
C PHE A 385 14.79 -6.79 -9.38
N VAL A 386 15.16 -5.92 -10.31
CA VAL A 386 14.24 -5.44 -11.37
C VAL A 386 13.75 -6.61 -12.23
N ILE A 387 14.65 -7.48 -12.68
CA ILE A 387 14.29 -8.65 -13.50
C ILE A 387 13.32 -9.57 -12.75
N ALA A 388 13.56 -9.78 -11.44
CA ALA A 388 12.69 -10.61 -10.62
C ALA A 388 11.26 -10.06 -10.47
N LEU A 389 11.07 -8.74 -10.57
CA LEU A 389 9.75 -8.12 -10.53
C LEU A 389 8.96 -8.19 -11.85
N VAL A 390 9.64 -8.38 -12.98
CA VAL A 390 8.99 -8.39 -14.31
C VAL A 390 7.83 -9.39 -14.39
N PRO A 391 7.96 -10.66 -13.94
CA PRO A 391 6.86 -11.62 -14.04
C PRO A 391 5.59 -11.17 -13.30
N GLY A 392 5.71 -10.69 -12.07
CA GLY A 392 4.57 -10.17 -11.30
C GLY A 392 3.98 -8.89 -11.89
N THR A 393 4.83 -8.06 -12.51
CA THR A 393 4.37 -6.82 -13.16
C THR A 393 3.55 -7.10 -14.41
N VAL A 394 3.95 -8.09 -15.22
CA VAL A 394 3.36 -8.30 -16.55
C VAL A 394 2.31 -9.41 -16.62
N ARG A 395 2.29 -10.33 -15.66
CA ARG A 395 1.38 -11.48 -15.65
C ARG A 395 0.19 -11.25 -14.74
N MET A 396 -0.94 -11.83 -15.12
CA MET A 396 -2.09 -11.92 -14.21
C MET A 396 -1.76 -12.85 -13.04
N PRO A 397 -2.33 -12.59 -11.84
CA PRO A 397 -2.11 -13.41 -10.66
C PRO A 397 -2.51 -14.88 -10.89
N ASN A 398 -1.78 -15.80 -10.26
CA ASN A 398 -2.20 -17.19 -10.22
C ASN A 398 -3.46 -17.33 -9.36
N GLY A 399 -4.39 -18.19 -9.79
CA GLY A 399 -5.62 -18.46 -9.05
C GLY A 399 -6.69 -17.36 -9.12
N TYR A 400 -6.38 -16.18 -9.69
CA TYR A 400 -7.34 -15.10 -9.89
C TYR A 400 -7.45 -14.74 -11.37
N SER A 401 -8.65 -14.88 -11.94
CA SER A 401 -8.95 -14.47 -13.32
C SER A 401 -9.87 -13.26 -13.33
N PRO A 402 -9.36 -12.06 -13.68
CA PRO A 402 -10.19 -10.87 -13.83
C PRO A 402 -11.33 -11.06 -14.85
N GLN A 403 -11.10 -11.86 -15.88
CA GLN A 403 -12.11 -12.19 -16.90
C GLN A 403 -13.28 -12.97 -16.27
N ILE A 404 -13.01 -14.04 -15.51
CA ILE A 404 -14.07 -14.83 -14.85
C ILE A 404 -14.91 -13.96 -13.91
N VAL A 405 -14.26 -13.10 -13.12
CA VAL A 405 -14.96 -12.18 -12.20
C VAL A 405 -15.78 -11.15 -12.97
N SER A 406 -15.24 -10.60 -14.05
CA SER A 406 -15.95 -9.65 -14.92
C SER A 406 -17.18 -10.29 -15.57
N ASP A 407 -17.01 -11.47 -16.16
CA ASP A 407 -18.10 -12.20 -16.83
C ASP A 407 -19.20 -12.60 -15.85
N GLY A 408 -18.83 -13.10 -14.66
CA GLY A 408 -19.76 -13.42 -13.58
C GLY A 408 -20.55 -12.21 -13.11
N LYS A 409 -19.88 -11.08 -12.85
CA LYS A 409 -20.54 -9.81 -12.50
C LYS A 409 -21.50 -9.35 -13.60
N GLN A 410 -21.10 -9.42 -14.86
CA GLN A 410 -21.92 -8.99 -15.98
C GLN A 410 -23.14 -9.87 -16.15
N ALA A 411 -22.99 -11.19 -16.05
CA ALA A 411 -24.09 -12.14 -16.11
C ALA A 411 -25.09 -11.89 -14.97
N TRP A 412 -24.60 -11.71 -13.74
CA TRP A 412 -25.45 -11.42 -12.59
C TRP A 412 -26.16 -10.07 -12.73
N LYS A 413 -25.46 -9.01 -13.17
CA LYS A 413 -26.03 -7.68 -13.44
C LYS A 413 -27.17 -7.79 -14.45
N THR A 414 -26.97 -8.49 -15.54
CA THR A 414 -27.98 -8.69 -16.58
C THR A 414 -29.20 -9.41 -16.01
N CYS A 415 -28.99 -10.48 -15.26
CA CYS A 415 -30.07 -11.27 -14.65
C CYS A 415 -30.91 -10.41 -13.68
N ILE A 416 -30.27 -9.69 -12.74
CA ILE A 416 -31.01 -8.91 -11.73
C ILE A 416 -31.78 -7.76 -12.34
N LEU A 417 -31.27 -7.14 -13.40
CA LEU A 417 -32.01 -6.09 -14.14
C LEU A 417 -33.23 -6.62 -14.86
N GLN A 418 -33.23 -7.90 -15.27
CA GLN A 418 -34.33 -8.55 -15.96
C GLN A 418 -35.39 -9.13 -15.01
N THR A 419 -34.94 -9.77 -13.93
CA THR A 419 -35.79 -10.59 -13.06
C THR A 419 -36.11 -9.95 -11.71
N GLY A 420 -35.22 -9.10 -11.20
CA GLY A 420 -35.32 -8.51 -9.86
C GLY A 420 -35.12 -9.51 -8.70
N SER A 421 -34.78 -10.79 -8.98
CA SER A 421 -34.69 -11.84 -7.99
C SER A 421 -33.22 -12.23 -7.72
N ILE A 422 -32.75 -11.96 -6.50
CA ILE A 422 -31.37 -12.30 -6.06
C ILE A 422 -31.17 -13.81 -6.11
N ASP A 423 -32.03 -14.59 -5.44
CA ASP A 423 -31.90 -16.03 -5.32
C ASP A 423 -31.88 -16.72 -6.69
N TYR A 424 -32.75 -16.26 -7.61
CA TYR A 424 -32.76 -16.77 -8.97
C TYR A 424 -31.45 -16.45 -9.69
N CYS A 425 -30.91 -15.23 -9.56
CA CYS A 425 -29.70 -14.84 -10.27
C CYS A 425 -28.45 -15.53 -9.70
N ASP A 426 -28.37 -15.71 -8.40
CA ASP A 426 -27.28 -16.48 -7.76
C ASP A 426 -27.26 -17.93 -8.27
N GLN A 427 -28.44 -18.55 -8.41
CA GLN A 427 -28.60 -19.92 -8.91
C GLN A 427 -28.35 -20.03 -10.42
N ALA A 428 -28.94 -19.13 -11.21
CA ALA A 428 -28.85 -19.17 -12.67
C ALA A 428 -27.46 -18.85 -13.20
N THR A 429 -26.71 -17.97 -12.51
CA THR A 429 -25.35 -17.59 -12.92
C THR A 429 -24.26 -18.42 -12.24
N GLY A 430 -24.55 -19.06 -11.11
CA GLY A 430 -23.55 -19.71 -10.25
C GLY A 430 -22.53 -18.71 -9.66
N PHE A 431 -22.85 -17.41 -9.69
CA PHE A 431 -21.94 -16.32 -9.29
C PHE A 431 -22.62 -15.38 -8.30
N PRO A 432 -22.72 -15.74 -7.01
CA PRO A 432 -23.33 -14.86 -6.02
C PRO A 432 -22.48 -13.59 -5.81
N VAL A 433 -23.14 -12.42 -5.82
CA VAL A 433 -22.44 -11.15 -5.59
C VAL A 433 -22.15 -10.89 -4.13
N TYR A 434 -22.76 -11.66 -3.23
CA TYR A 434 -22.50 -11.69 -1.80
C TYR A 434 -22.89 -13.05 -1.21
N PRO A 435 -22.04 -13.65 -0.32
CA PRO A 435 -22.28 -15.02 0.17
C PRO A 435 -23.55 -15.20 1.02
N ASP A 436 -23.95 -14.15 1.76
CA ASP A 436 -25.17 -14.14 2.59
C ASP A 436 -25.98 -12.85 2.35
N PRO A 437 -26.83 -12.84 1.31
CA PRO A 437 -27.60 -11.66 0.93
C PRO A 437 -28.49 -11.06 2.05
N ARG A 438 -28.98 -11.91 2.95
CA ARG A 438 -29.83 -11.47 4.07
C ARG A 438 -29.03 -10.71 5.12
N LYS A 439 -27.83 -11.17 5.44
CA LYS A 439 -26.95 -10.56 6.44
C LYS A 439 -26.57 -9.12 6.08
N THR A 440 -26.35 -8.85 4.80
CA THR A 440 -25.98 -7.52 4.32
C THR A 440 -27.20 -6.66 3.92
N GLN A 441 -28.42 -7.14 4.05
CA GLN A 441 -29.64 -6.44 3.59
C GLN A 441 -29.55 -6.09 2.09
N LEU A 442 -29.08 -7.03 1.28
CA LEU A 442 -28.79 -6.80 -0.14
C LEU A 442 -30.01 -6.31 -0.92
N LEU A 443 -31.20 -6.85 -0.65
CA LEU A 443 -32.44 -6.45 -1.33
C LEU A 443 -32.75 -4.97 -1.10
N GLU A 444 -32.68 -4.50 0.14
CA GLU A 444 -32.94 -3.11 0.51
C GLU A 444 -31.94 -2.15 -0.13
N LYS A 445 -30.67 -2.56 -0.16
CA LYS A 445 -29.61 -1.80 -0.83
C LYS A 445 -29.81 -1.73 -2.34
N LEU A 446 -30.22 -2.82 -2.99
CA LEU A 446 -30.57 -2.83 -4.41
C LEU A 446 -31.78 -1.92 -4.70
N GLN A 447 -32.80 -1.96 -3.86
CA GLN A 447 -33.99 -1.06 -3.98
C GLN A 447 -33.60 0.41 -3.83
N PHE A 448 -32.66 0.72 -2.88
CA PHE A 448 -32.11 2.07 -2.75
C PHE A 448 -31.39 2.51 -4.03
N LEU A 449 -30.52 1.66 -4.60
CA LEU A 449 -29.80 1.95 -5.84
C LEU A 449 -30.78 2.16 -7.01
N GLN A 450 -31.78 1.31 -7.12
CA GLN A 450 -32.82 1.40 -8.16
C GLN A 450 -33.62 2.70 -8.06
N LYS A 451 -34.16 3.01 -6.87
CA LYS A 451 -34.94 4.22 -6.59
C LYS A 451 -34.16 5.49 -6.96
N ASN A 452 -32.86 5.52 -6.67
CA ASN A 452 -32.01 6.67 -6.90
C ASN A 452 -31.27 6.64 -8.26
N ARG A 453 -31.46 5.61 -9.08
CA ARG A 453 -30.78 5.39 -10.37
C ARG A 453 -29.26 5.43 -10.24
N LEU A 454 -28.73 4.67 -9.28
CA LEU A 454 -27.30 4.59 -8.96
C LEU A 454 -26.73 3.23 -9.37
N ASN A 455 -25.40 3.12 -9.48
CA ASN A 455 -24.63 1.92 -9.79
C ASN A 455 -25.20 1.18 -11.01
N LEU A 456 -25.52 -0.12 -10.90
CA LEU A 456 -26.05 -0.93 -11.99
C LEU A 456 -27.34 -0.37 -12.64
N TYR A 457 -28.07 0.50 -11.94
CA TYR A 457 -29.31 1.15 -12.44
C TYR A 457 -29.07 2.56 -13.03
N SER A 458 -27.80 3.04 -13.09
CA SER A 458 -27.50 4.39 -13.59
C SER A 458 -27.68 4.57 -15.11
N GLY A 459 -27.85 3.48 -15.85
CA GLY A 459 -27.80 3.45 -17.31
C GLY A 459 -26.36 3.62 -17.81
N ASP A 460 -25.91 2.77 -18.71
CA ASP A 460 -24.63 2.98 -19.39
C ASP A 460 -24.80 4.15 -20.38
N ARG A 461 -24.36 5.37 -19.99
CA ARG A 461 -24.15 6.50 -20.89
C ARG A 461 -22.65 6.61 -21.20
#